data_b3119ad52997f71b39391b1bea919fe2
#
_entry.id   b3119ad52997f71b39391b1bea919fe2
#
_cell.length_a   1.000
_cell.length_b   1.000
_cell.length_c   1.000
_cell.angle_alpha   90.00
_cell.angle_beta   90.00
_cell.angle_gamma   90.00
#
_symmetry.space_group_name_H-M   'P 1'
#
loop_
_entity.id
_entity.type
_entity.pdbx_description
1 polymer ?
#
loop_
_entity_poly.entity_id
_entity_poly.type
_entity_poly.pdbx_seq_one_letter_code
_entity_poly.pdbx_strand_id
1 'polypeptide(L)'
;GSITDKPVRYVVNTHFHFDHAHGNQIYPDDIEVIGHEFTREMLTNEGSIGRTYTYFRERMAGQAGFLDGQEGLSPTPPNTTLSERMTLFRGDREIRLLFFGRGHTGGDIVVHLPQERVLITGDLLLPGIPYMGDGFPSDWVGTLEELKTLDFNIVVPGHGAPFSDLAKIDHLQAYLTDLWNRTSDAYSRGLTAEQAAEQVDLTDHSSDYPSLRGPGAPLPAIQ
;
A
#
# COMPACT_ATOMS: atom_id res chain seq x y z
N GLY A 1 -25.63 5.62 -0.96
CA GLY A 1 -26.82 5.91 -0.31
C GLY A 1 -27.21 5.20 0.99
N SER A 2 -26.58 4.09 1.41
CA SER A 2 -26.99 3.42 2.67
C SER A 2 -26.40 4.07 3.93
N ILE A 3 -25.35 4.89 3.81
CA ILE A 3 -24.67 5.54 4.94
C ILE A 3 -25.02 7.04 4.96
N THR A 4 -24.99 7.69 3.82
CA THR A 4 -25.25 9.13 3.66
C THR A 4 -25.77 9.45 2.26
N ASP A 5 -26.55 10.51 2.16
CA ASP A 5 -27.02 11.11 0.90
C ASP A 5 -26.14 12.29 0.45
N LYS A 6 -25.11 12.62 1.24
CA LYS A 6 -24.15 13.69 0.87
C LYS A 6 -23.29 13.25 -0.32
N PRO A 7 -23.04 14.17 -1.28
CA PRO A 7 -22.18 13.86 -2.41
C PRO A 7 -20.74 13.63 -1.97
N VAL A 8 -20.02 12.76 -2.69
CA VAL A 8 -18.55 12.65 -2.60
C VAL A 8 -17.97 13.98 -3.09
N ARG A 9 -16.95 14.48 -2.42
CA ARG A 9 -16.22 15.70 -2.79
C ARG A 9 -14.73 15.46 -3.00
N TYR A 10 -14.20 14.49 -2.30
CA TYR A 10 -12.79 14.10 -2.34
C TYR A 10 -12.69 12.60 -2.46
N VAL A 11 -11.76 12.17 -3.28
CA VAL A 11 -11.24 10.80 -3.32
C VAL A 11 -9.77 10.89 -2.94
N VAL A 12 -9.30 10.03 -2.05
CA VAL A 12 -7.89 9.98 -1.68
C VAL A 12 -7.34 8.63 -2.10
N ASN A 13 -6.37 8.63 -3.00
CA ASN A 13 -5.61 7.44 -3.34
C ASN A 13 -4.45 7.32 -2.35
N THR A 14 -4.45 6.28 -1.54
CA THR A 14 -3.32 5.99 -0.63
C THR A 14 -2.06 5.68 -1.42
N HIS A 15 -2.18 4.97 -2.55
CA HIS A 15 -1.09 4.65 -3.46
C HIS A 15 -1.63 4.31 -4.86
N PHE A 16 -0.74 3.99 -5.81
CA PHE A 16 -1.10 3.87 -7.22
C PHE A 16 -1.65 2.50 -7.65
N HIS A 17 -1.64 1.47 -6.79
CA HIS A 17 -2.06 0.14 -7.20
C HIS A 17 -3.51 0.14 -7.72
N PHE A 18 -3.78 -0.79 -8.64
CA PHE A 18 -5.01 -0.81 -9.43
C PHE A 18 -6.28 -0.85 -8.58
N ASP A 19 -6.28 -1.64 -7.52
CA ASP A 19 -7.41 -1.85 -6.60
C ASP A 19 -7.66 -0.65 -5.66
N HIS A 20 -6.73 0.32 -5.62
CA HIS A 20 -6.85 1.55 -4.85
C HIS A 20 -7.05 2.80 -5.72
N ALA A 21 -6.70 2.76 -7.02
CA ALA A 21 -6.70 3.96 -7.85
C ALA A 21 -7.43 3.83 -9.19
N HIS A 22 -7.57 2.62 -9.77
CA HIS A 22 -8.17 2.48 -11.10
C HIS A 22 -9.69 2.76 -11.13
N GLY A 23 -10.34 2.80 -9.96
CA GLY A 23 -11.74 3.24 -9.84
C GLY A 23 -11.97 4.74 -9.94
N ASN A 24 -10.92 5.57 -10.03
CA ASN A 24 -11.06 7.03 -10.05
C ASN A 24 -11.95 7.52 -11.19
N GLN A 25 -11.92 6.87 -12.35
CA GLN A 25 -12.70 7.23 -13.54
C GLN A 25 -14.22 7.22 -13.35
N ILE A 26 -14.75 6.58 -12.29
CA ILE A 26 -16.20 6.55 -12.04
C ILE A 26 -16.73 7.85 -11.43
N TYR A 27 -15.84 8.69 -10.93
CA TYR A 27 -16.21 9.96 -10.33
C TYR A 27 -16.31 11.06 -11.39
N PRO A 28 -17.25 12.00 -11.24
CA PRO A 28 -17.33 13.19 -12.09
C PRO A 28 -16.04 14.03 -12.05
N ASP A 29 -15.79 14.78 -13.14
CA ASP A 29 -14.57 15.59 -13.31
C ASP A 29 -14.42 16.73 -12.28
N ASP A 30 -15.49 17.11 -11.59
CA ASP A 30 -15.48 18.13 -10.53
C ASP A 30 -15.10 17.58 -9.15
N ILE A 31 -14.82 16.27 -9.04
CA ILE A 31 -14.33 15.64 -7.83
C ILE A 31 -12.81 15.81 -7.74
N GLU A 32 -12.34 16.29 -6.58
CA GLU A 32 -10.91 16.29 -6.30
C GLU A 32 -10.43 14.89 -5.97
N VAL A 33 -9.56 14.34 -6.82
CA VAL A 33 -8.82 13.10 -6.59
C VAL A 33 -7.43 13.49 -6.09
N ILE A 34 -7.16 13.18 -4.82
CA ILE A 34 -5.93 13.58 -4.13
C ILE A 34 -5.03 12.36 -4.00
N GLY A 35 -3.73 12.52 -4.27
CA GLY A 35 -2.73 11.48 -4.10
C GLY A 35 -1.32 12.07 -4.00
N HIS A 36 -0.34 11.20 -3.73
CA HIS A 36 1.06 11.61 -3.78
C HIS A 36 1.48 11.92 -5.23
N GLU A 37 2.46 12.79 -5.43
CA GLU A 37 3.03 13.09 -6.76
C GLU A 37 3.48 11.83 -7.48
N PHE A 38 4.13 10.89 -6.76
CA PHE A 38 4.53 9.60 -7.28
C PHE A 38 3.33 8.77 -7.78
N THR A 39 2.22 8.77 -7.02
CA THR A 39 0.97 8.08 -7.43
C THR A 39 0.46 8.65 -8.75
N ARG A 40 0.46 9.98 -8.90
CA ARG A 40 0.10 10.62 -10.17
C ARG A 40 1.05 10.24 -11.29
N GLU A 41 2.37 10.28 -11.06
CA GLU A 41 3.38 9.90 -12.05
C GLU A 41 3.15 8.48 -12.55
N MET A 42 2.96 7.52 -11.62
CA MET A 42 2.74 6.12 -11.94
C MET A 42 1.45 5.90 -12.76
N LEU A 43 0.41 6.66 -12.50
CA LEU A 43 -0.87 6.56 -13.23
C LEU A 43 -0.89 7.33 -14.56
N THR A 44 0.06 8.26 -14.81
CA THR A 44 0.19 8.97 -16.08
C THR A 44 1.24 8.35 -17.00
N ASN A 45 2.15 7.55 -16.47
CA ASN A 45 3.19 6.89 -17.24
C ASN A 45 2.66 5.56 -17.82
N GLU A 46 2.43 5.51 -19.14
CA GLU A 46 1.91 4.32 -19.82
C GLU A 46 2.72 3.05 -19.56
N GLY A 47 4.04 3.17 -19.40
CA GLY A 47 4.91 2.04 -19.06
C GLY A 47 4.63 1.47 -17.67
N SER A 48 4.39 2.32 -16.69
CA SER A 48 4.09 1.92 -15.30
C SER A 48 2.70 1.33 -15.18
N ILE A 49 1.72 1.96 -15.82
CA ILE A 49 0.35 1.45 -15.92
C ILE A 49 0.36 0.08 -16.62
N GLY A 50 1.11 -0.03 -17.73
CA GLY A 50 1.26 -1.27 -18.46
C GLY A 50 1.80 -2.40 -17.60
N ARG A 51 2.80 -2.12 -16.74
CA ARG A 51 3.39 -3.12 -15.84
C ARG A 51 2.37 -3.62 -14.80
N THR A 52 1.72 -2.72 -14.08
CA THR A 52 0.72 -3.07 -13.05
C THR A 52 -0.48 -3.78 -13.68
N TYR A 53 -0.96 -3.27 -14.81
CA TYR A 53 -2.10 -3.84 -15.52
C TYR A 53 -1.76 -5.18 -16.17
N THR A 54 -0.57 -5.31 -16.79
CA THR A 54 -0.12 -6.56 -17.42
C THR A 54 0.11 -7.64 -16.37
N TYR A 55 0.81 -7.35 -15.29
CA TYR A 55 1.02 -8.28 -14.18
C TYR A 55 -0.31 -8.79 -13.62
N PHE A 56 -1.25 -7.88 -13.43
CA PHE A 56 -2.56 -8.22 -12.89
C PHE A 56 -3.37 -9.06 -13.86
N ARG A 57 -3.40 -8.71 -15.14
CA ARG A 57 -4.08 -9.49 -16.19
C ARG A 57 -3.52 -10.89 -16.32
N GLU A 58 -2.20 -11.04 -16.29
CA GLU A 58 -1.55 -12.34 -16.37
C GLU A 58 -1.88 -13.20 -15.15
N ARG A 59 -1.83 -12.62 -13.94
CA ARG A 59 -2.15 -13.32 -12.70
C ARG A 59 -3.63 -13.72 -12.60
N MET A 60 -4.51 -12.90 -13.14
CA MET A 60 -5.97 -13.11 -13.09
C MET A 60 -6.53 -13.74 -14.35
N ALA A 61 -5.71 -14.08 -15.35
CA ALA A 61 -6.13 -14.64 -16.63
C ALA A 61 -6.94 -15.94 -16.52
N GLY A 62 -6.85 -16.67 -15.41
CA GLY A 62 -7.63 -17.86 -15.13
C GLY A 62 -8.94 -17.62 -14.36
N GLN A 63 -9.25 -16.39 -13.96
CA GLN A 63 -10.46 -16.07 -13.21
C GLN A 63 -11.54 -15.54 -14.15
N ALA A 64 -12.50 -16.40 -14.49
CA ALA A 64 -13.64 -16.02 -15.33
C ALA A 64 -14.42 -14.85 -14.74
N GLY A 65 -14.75 -13.86 -15.58
CA GLY A 65 -15.51 -12.67 -15.20
C GLY A 65 -14.68 -11.51 -14.63
N PHE A 66 -13.43 -11.73 -14.26
CA PHE A 66 -12.61 -10.65 -13.71
C PHE A 66 -12.17 -9.62 -14.78
N LEU A 67 -11.80 -10.11 -15.96
CA LEU A 67 -11.38 -9.23 -17.07
C LEU A 67 -12.59 -8.59 -17.80
N ASP A 68 -13.76 -9.21 -17.75
CA ASP A 68 -14.98 -8.72 -18.44
C ASP A 68 -15.46 -7.37 -17.86
N GLY A 69 -15.15 -7.09 -16.59
CA GLY A 69 -15.45 -5.80 -15.94
C GLY A 69 -14.40 -4.72 -16.14
N GLN A 70 -13.28 -5.03 -16.81
CA GLN A 70 -12.15 -4.13 -16.98
C GLN A 70 -12.01 -3.56 -18.41
N GLU A 71 -12.91 -3.96 -19.31
CA GLU A 71 -13.00 -3.34 -20.62
C GLU A 71 -13.37 -1.85 -20.46
N GLY A 72 -12.49 -0.98 -20.92
CA GLY A 72 -12.68 0.48 -20.83
C GLY A 72 -12.13 1.13 -19.56
N LEU A 73 -11.42 0.39 -18.69
CA LEU A 73 -10.68 1.03 -17.61
C LEU A 73 -9.54 1.88 -18.19
N SER A 74 -9.63 3.17 -17.92
CA SER A 74 -8.58 4.15 -18.20
C SER A 74 -8.10 4.73 -16.88
N PRO A 75 -6.83 4.54 -16.52
CA PRO A 75 -6.31 5.12 -15.29
C PRO A 75 -6.49 6.63 -15.27
N THR A 76 -7.18 7.10 -14.25
CA THR A 76 -7.44 8.52 -14.02
C THR A 76 -6.56 8.98 -12.88
N PRO A 77 -5.45 9.69 -13.15
CA PRO A 77 -4.51 10.10 -12.12
C PRO A 77 -5.12 11.13 -11.17
N PRO A 78 -4.61 11.27 -9.95
CA PRO A 78 -4.95 12.36 -9.06
C PRO A 78 -4.84 13.71 -9.76
N ASN A 79 -5.84 14.58 -9.61
CA ASN A 79 -5.83 15.96 -10.14
C ASN A 79 -5.31 16.96 -9.11
N THR A 80 -5.19 16.55 -7.84
CA THR A 80 -4.58 17.29 -6.74
C THR A 80 -3.49 16.45 -6.12
N THR A 81 -2.28 16.98 -5.94
CA THR A 81 -1.15 16.23 -5.42
C THR A 81 -0.53 16.86 -4.19
N LEU A 82 0.14 16.01 -3.39
CA LEU A 82 1.02 16.42 -2.30
C LEU A 82 2.35 15.67 -2.39
N SER A 83 3.41 16.27 -1.85
CA SER A 83 4.74 15.65 -1.72
C SER A 83 5.10 15.26 -0.28
N GLU A 84 4.53 15.96 0.71
CA GLU A 84 4.79 15.66 2.12
C GLU A 84 3.50 15.59 2.93
N ARG A 85 2.70 16.66 2.91
CA ARG A 85 1.47 16.73 3.71
C ARG A 85 0.45 17.70 3.13
N MET A 86 -0.81 17.39 3.40
CA MET A 86 -1.95 18.27 3.15
C MET A 86 -2.95 18.12 4.29
N THR A 87 -3.62 19.20 4.68
CA THR A 87 -4.70 19.14 5.65
C THR A 87 -5.97 19.73 5.06
N LEU A 88 -7.03 18.95 5.08
CA LEU A 88 -8.36 19.40 4.70
C LEU A 88 -9.16 19.74 5.97
N PHE A 89 -9.76 20.91 6.02
CA PHE A 89 -10.61 21.32 7.11
C PHE A 89 -12.10 21.20 6.73
N ARG A 90 -12.90 20.57 7.59
CA ARG A 90 -14.34 20.38 7.41
C ARG A 90 -15.08 20.70 8.70
N GLY A 91 -15.46 21.97 8.85
CA GLY A 91 -15.86 22.49 10.13
C GLY A 91 -14.72 22.40 11.13
N ASP A 92 -14.97 21.78 12.27
CA ASP A 92 -13.96 21.58 13.32
C ASP A 92 -13.09 20.33 13.10
N ARG A 93 -13.32 19.60 12.00
CA ARG A 93 -12.55 18.37 11.68
C ARG A 93 -11.34 18.69 10.84
N GLU A 94 -10.23 18.05 11.22
CA GLU A 94 -9.03 17.95 10.42
C GLU A 94 -8.94 16.56 9.77
N ILE A 95 -8.60 16.54 8.49
CA ILE A 95 -8.26 15.33 7.73
C ILE A 95 -6.84 15.56 7.24
N ARG A 96 -5.88 14.87 7.85
CA ARG A 96 -4.45 15.04 7.54
C ARG A 96 -4.01 13.94 6.57
N LEU A 97 -3.53 14.32 5.41
CA LEU A 97 -2.92 13.46 4.41
C LEU A 97 -1.41 13.60 4.58
N LEU A 98 -0.72 12.50 4.89
CA LEU A 98 0.69 12.54 5.29
C LEU A 98 1.49 11.50 4.51
N PHE A 99 2.64 11.91 3.98
CA PHE A 99 3.66 11.04 3.43
C PHE A 99 4.86 11.04 4.38
N PHE A 100 5.28 9.88 4.85
CA PHE A 100 6.40 9.71 5.78
C PHE A 100 7.64 9.09 5.12
N GLY A 101 7.54 8.71 3.87
CA GLY A 101 8.60 8.04 3.14
C GLY A 101 8.06 6.89 2.31
N ARG A 102 8.95 6.27 1.55
CA ARG A 102 8.62 5.10 0.74
C ARG A 102 8.36 3.89 1.63
N GLY A 103 7.49 3.00 1.20
CA GLY A 103 7.16 1.80 1.93
C GLY A 103 6.63 0.72 1.01
N HIS A 104 5.32 0.51 0.98
CA HIS A 104 4.65 -0.41 0.07
C HIS A 104 4.80 0.01 -1.40
N THR A 105 4.86 1.33 -1.62
CA THR A 105 5.20 1.98 -2.90
C THR A 105 6.13 3.17 -2.68
N GLY A 106 6.40 3.94 -3.73
CA GLY A 106 7.13 5.20 -3.64
C GLY A 106 6.29 6.41 -3.23
N GLY A 107 4.98 6.25 -2.98
CA GLY A 107 4.07 7.35 -2.73
C GLY A 107 2.89 7.01 -1.81
N ASP A 108 3.15 6.23 -0.76
CA ASP A 108 2.12 5.82 0.20
C ASP A 108 1.74 6.97 1.10
N ILE A 109 0.55 7.51 0.96
CA ILE A 109 0.00 8.47 1.92
C ILE A 109 -0.93 7.78 2.90
N VAL A 110 -0.88 8.24 4.14
CA VAL A 110 -1.84 7.86 5.16
C VAL A 110 -2.83 8.99 5.43
N VAL A 111 -4.05 8.64 5.80
CA VAL A 111 -5.07 9.61 6.21
C VAL A 111 -5.24 9.51 7.71
N HIS A 112 -4.85 10.57 8.43
CA HIS A 112 -4.99 10.68 9.87
C HIS A 112 -6.19 11.56 10.22
N LEU A 113 -7.09 11.01 11.03
CA LEU A 113 -8.24 11.69 11.61
C LEU A 113 -7.99 11.88 13.11
N PRO A 114 -7.36 12.99 13.52
CA PRO A 114 -6.87 13.15 14.89
C PRO A 114 -7.97 13.15 15.94
N GLN A 115 -9.14 13.73 15.65
CA GLN A 115 -10.25 13.78 16.60
C GLN A 115 -10.84 12.39 16.85
N GLU A 116 -10.88 11.54 15.84
CA GLU A 116 -11.36 10.17 15.92
C GLU A 116 -10.26 9.19 16.36
N ARG A 117 -9.01 9.60 16.36
CA ARG A 117 -7.83 8.78 16.60
C ARG A 117 -7.76 7.59 15.63
N VAL A 118 -8.08 7.84 14.36
CA VAL A 118 -8.09 6.84 13.29
C VAL A 118 -6.97 7.15 12.30
N LEU A 119 -6.26 6.08 11.89
CA LEU A 119 -5.28 6.13 10.82
C LEU A 119 -5.69 5.18 9.70
N ILE A 120 -5.88 5.71 8.49
CA ILE A 120 -6.13 4.92 7.28
C ILE A 120 -4.79 4.77 6.56
N THR A 121 -4.30 3.55 6.42
CA THR A 121 -2.92 3.28 6.01
C THR A 121 -2.77 2.80 4.57
N GLY A 122 -3.88 2.47 3.89
CA GLY A 122 -3.76 1.69 2.66
C GLY A 122 -2.96 0.41 2.95
N ASP A 123 -2.08 0.06 2.04
CA ASP A 123 -1.26 -1.16 2.15
C ASP A 123 0.07 -0.96 2.87
N LEU A 124 0.34 0.27 3.35
CA LEU A 124 1.52 0.55 4.16
C LEU A 124 1.55 -0.24 5.47
N LEU A 125 0.38 -0.56 6.03
CA LEU A 125 0.23 -1.41 7.22
C LEU A 125 -1.07 -2.23 7.12
N LEU A 126 -0.93 -3.54 7.00
CA LEU A 126 -2.02 -4.52 6.93
C LEU A 126 -2.03 -5.44 8.17
N PRO A 127 -3.16 -6.14 8.44
CA PRO A 127 -3.17 -7.19 9.46
C PRO A 127 -2.23 -8.38 9.16
N GLY A 128 -1.92 -8.62 7.87
CA GLY A 128 -1.01 -9.63 7.35
C GLY A 128 0.21 -9.01 6.68
N ILE A 129 0.98 -9.83 5.97
CA ILE A 129 2.13 -9.38 5.18
C ILE A 129 1.61 -8.70 3.90
N PRO A 130 1.99 -7.44 3.63
CA PRO A 130 1.63 -6.75 2.39
C PRO A 130 2.34 -7.36 1.16
N TYR A 131 1.83 -7.09 -0.03
CA TYR A 131 2.55 -7.34 -1.27
C TYR A 131 3.82 -6.48 -1.32
N MET A 132 4.94 -7.05 -1.78
CA MET A 132 6.27 -6.41 -1.71
C MET A 132 6.85 -6.00 -3.08
N GLY A 133 6.19 -6.38 -4.18
CA GLY A 133 6.80 -6.29 -5.52
C GLY A 133 7.08 -4.88 -6.05
N ASP A 134 6.50 -3.86 -5.46
CA ASP A 134 6.78 -2.45 -5.74
C ASP A 134 7.29 -1.72 -4.48
N GLY A 135 7.63 -2.49 -3.43
CA GLY A 135 7.99 -1.99 -2.12
C GLY A 135 9.47 -1.63 -1.96
N PHE A 136 9.74 -0.90 -0.90
CA PHE A 136 11.07 -0.44 -0.50
C PHE A 136 11.37 -0.92 0.93
N PRO A 137 11.64 -2.22 1.17
CA PRO A 137 11.70 -2.82 2.50
C PRO A 137 12.62 -2.09 3.48
N SER A 138 13.80 -1.63 3.02
CA SER A 138 14.74 -0.90 3.87
C SER A 138 14.23 0.46 4.32
N ASP A 139 13.53 1.19 3.45
CA ASP A 139 12.96 2.51 3.77
C ASP A 139 11.67 2.35 4.60
N TRP A 140 10.91 1.29 4.30
CA TRP A 140 9.60 1.04 4.93
C TRP A 140 9.69 0.92 6.45
N VAL A 141 10.76 0.34 6.98
CA VAL A 141 11.01 0.27 8.42
C VAL A 141 11.00 1.67 9.05
N GLY A 142 11.69 2.63 8.45
CA GLY A 142 11.71 4.03 8.91
C GLY A 142 10.34 4.71 8.75
N THR A 143 9.68 4.47 7.62
CA THR A 143 8.33 5.01 7.36
C THR A 143 7.31 4.53 8.41
N LEU A 144 7.38 3.25 8.80
CA LEU A 144 6.54 2.70 9.88
C LEU A 144 6.87 3.31 11.25
N GLU A 145 8.14 3.63 11.51
CA GLU A 145 8.53 4.29 12.76
C GLU A 145 7.89 5.67 12.89
N GLU A 146 7.84 6.42 11.79
CA GLU A 146 7.20 7.75 11.79
C GLU A 146 5.69 7.68 12.08
N LEU A 147 4.99 6.58 11.74
CA LEU A 147 3.59 6.41 12.10
C LEU A 147 3.37 6.46 13.62
N LYS A 148 4.33 5.96 14.42
CA LYS A 148 4.24 5.94 15.89
C LYS A 148 4.25 7.33 16.52
N THR A 149 4.62 8.36 15.76
CA THR A 149 4.59 9.76 16.21
C THR A 149 3.17 10.34 16.22
N LEU A 150 2.22 9.68 15.59
CA LEU A 150 0.83 10.10 15.53
C LEU A 150 0.00 9.55 16.71
N ASP A 151 -0.98 10.33 17.14
CA ASP A 151 -1.95 9.84 18.13
C ASP A 151 -3.15 9.16 17.43
N PHE A 152 -3.15 7.83 17.42
CA PHE A 152 -4.25 6.99 16.91
C PHE A 152 -4.36 5.70 17.71
N ASN A 153 -5.52 5.07 17.66
CA ASN A 153 -5.76 3.78 18.30
C ASN A 153 -6.56 2.80 17.42
N ILE A 154 -6.93 3.23 16.22
CA ILE A 154 -7.58 2.39 15.21
C ILE A 154 -6.84 2.57 13.90
N VAL A 155 -6.49 1.45 13.28
CA VAL A 155 -5.97 1.39 11.90
C VAL A 155 -7.06 0.88 10.98
N VAL A 156 -7.28 1.59 9.87
CA VAL A 156 -8.10 1.14 8.74
C VAL A 156 -7.15 0.79 7.60
N PRO A 157 -6.89 -0.49 7.38
CA PRO A 157 -5.96 -0.93 6.33
C PRO A 157 -6.63 -0.91 4.94
N GLY A 158 -5.82 -1.02 3.89
CA GLY A 158 -6.32 -1.20 2.52
C GLY A 158 -7.00 -2.54 2.33
N HIS A 159 -6.49 -3.59 2.98
CA HIS A 159 -7.06 -4.95 2.96
C HIS A 159 -7.26 -5.50 4.37
N GLY A 160 -8.36 -6.20 4.56
CA GLY A 160 -8.73 -6.80 5.84
C GLY A 160 -9.61 -5.90 6.70
N ALA A 161 -9.90 -6.33 7.91
CA ALA A 161 -10.73 -5.57 8.85
C ALA A 161 -9.89 -4.50 9.59
N PRO A 162 -10.51 -3.37 10.01
CA PRO A 162 -9.88 -2.44 10.93
C PRO A 162 -9.41 -3.14 12.21
N PHE A 163 -8.32 -2.65 12.78
CA PHE A 163 -7.73 -3.22 13.99
C PHE A 163 -7.17 -2.14 14.93
N SER A 164 -6.97 -2.52 16.21
CA SER A 164 -6.39 -1.67 17.25
C SER A 164 -5.12 -2.25 17.87
N ASP A 165 -4.65 -3.39 17.37
CA ASP A 165 -3.39 -3.99 17.79
C ASP A 165 -2.22 -3.26 17.11
N LEU A 166 -1.67 -2.26 17.79
CA LEU A 166 -0.57 -1.44 17.26
C LEU A 166 0.78 -2.16 17.28
N ALA A 167 0.92 -3.30 17.99
CA ALA A 167 2.12 -4.12 17.92
C ALA A 167 2.40 -4.64 16.49
N LYS A 168 1.39 -4.64 15.62
CA LYS A 168 1.56 -4.97 14.20
C LYS A 168 2.55 -4.08 13.46
N ILE A 169 2.78 -2.85 13.93
CA ILE A 169 3.81 -1.97 13.38
C ILE A 169 5.19 -2.59 13.66
N ASP A 170 5.45 -2.97 14.92
CA ASP A 170 6.72 -3.57 15.32
C ASP A 170 6.94 -4.93 14.65
N HIS A 171 5.88 -5.74 14.53
CA HIS A 171 5.93 -7.04 13.84
C HIS A 171 6.30 -6.90 12.37
N LEU A 172 5.71 -5.92 11.67
CA LEU A 172 6.04 -5.66 10.26
C LEU A 172 7.45 -5.11 10.12
N GLN A 173 7.88 -4.21 10.99
CA GLN A 173 9.25 -3.69 11.01
C GLN A 173 10.28 -4.82 11.20
N ALA A 174 10.04 -5.73 12.14
CA ALA A 174 10.90 -6.90 12.38
C ALA A 174 10.95 -7.81 11.15
N TYR A 175 9.79 -8.11 10.55
CA TYR A 175 9.70 -8.92 9.34
C TYR A 175 10.47 -8.30 8.17
N LEU A 176 10.27 -7.00 7.90
CA LEU A 176 10.95 -6.28 6.82
C LEU A 176 12.47 -6.22 7.03
N THR A 177 12.90 -6.02 8.27
CA THR A 177 14.31 -6.00 8.63
C THR A 177 14.96 -7.35 8.36
N ASP A 178 14.32 -8.45 8.75
CA ASP A 178 14.82 -9.79 8.52
C ASP A 178 14.79 -10.17 7.03
N LEU A 179 13.71 -9.82 6.32
CA LEU A 179 13.61 -10.00 4.88
C LEU A 179 14.78 -9.33 4.18
N TRP A 180 15.04 -8.06 4.48
CA TRP A 180 16.15 -7.29 3.90
C TRP A 180 17.50 -7.92 4.21
N ASN A 181 17.76 -8.27 5.47
CA ASN A 181 19.05 -8.81 5.90
C ASN A 181 19.32 -10.17 5.27
N ARG A 182 18.34 -11.09 5.27
CA ARG A 182 18.49 -12.44 4.73
C ARG A 182 18.61 -12.43 3.21
N THR A 183 17.87 -11.53 2.53
CA THR A 183 18.00 -11.35 1.08
C THR A 183 19.35 -10.77 0.70
N SER A 184 19.82 -9.76 1.44
CA SER A 184 21.14 -9.16 1.24
C SER A 184 22.28 -10.16 1.45
N ASP A 185 22.17 -11.04 2.47
CA ASP A 185 23.12 -12.14 2.69
C ASP A 185 23.08 -13.13 1.52
N ALA A 186 21.91 -13.54 1.06
CA ALA A 186 21.78 -14.43 -0.09
C ALA A 186 22.41 -13.81 -1.35
N TYR A 187 22.15 -12.54 -1.61
CA TYR A 187 22.78 -11.80 -2.71
C TYR A 187 24.31 -11.76 -2.58
N SER A 188 24.83 -11.49 -1.37
CA SER A 188 26.28 -11.43 -1.13
C SER A 188 26.99 -12.77 -1.35
N ARG A 189 26.27 -13.90 -1.21
CA ARG A 189 26.72 -15.26 -1.51
C ARG A 189 26.59 -15.60 -3.00
N GLY A 190 26.08 -14.70 -3.84
CA GLY A 190 25.93 -14.87 -5.27
C GLY A 190 24.71 -15.69 -5.70
N LEU A 191 23.70 -15.81 -4.86
CA LEU A 191 22.44 -16.44 -5.22
C LEU A 191 21.66 -15.55 -6.20
N THR A 192 20.95 -16.19 -7.13
CA THR A 192 19.94 -15.48 -7.94
C THR A 192 18.70 -15.18 -7.08
N ALA A 193 17.84 -14.28 -7.56
CA ALA A 193 16.60 -13.95 -6.86
C ALA A 193 15.70 -15.20 -6.65
N GLU A 194 15.63 -16.09 -7.65
CA GLU A 194 14.87 -17.35 -7.57
C GLU A 194 15.46 -18.28 -6.51
N GLN A 195 16.79 -18.42 -6.47
CA GLN A 195 17.45 -19.23 -5.45
C GLN A 195 17.27 -18.65 -4.03
N ALA A 196 17.34 -17.33 -3.90
CA ALA A 196 17.08 -16.66 -2.64
C ALA A 196 15.61 -16.83 -2.20
N ALA A 197 14.67 -16.73 -3.14
CA ALA A 197 13.24 -16.92 -2.87
C ALA A 197 12.91 -18.34 -2.35
N GLU A 198 13.70 -19.36 -2.72
CA GLU A 198 13.54 -20.71 -2.21
C GLU A 198 14.20 -20.92 -0.83
N GLN A 199 15.24 -20.15 -0.49
CA GLN A 199 16.11 -20.40 0.66
C GLN A 199 15.88 -19.44 1.84
N VAL A 200 15.42 -18.21 1.57
CA VAL A 200 15.17 -17.22 2.63
C VAL A 200 14.09 -17.76 3.57
N ASP A 201 14.45 -17.95 4.82
CA ASP A 201 13.54 -18.49 5.83
C ASP A 201 13.11 -17.35 6.79
N LEU A 202 11.83 -17.05 6.82
CA LEU A 202 11.20 -16.03 7.64
C LEU A 202 10.21 -16.65 8.65
N THR A 203 10.32 -17.97 8.91
CA THR A 203 9.42 -18.68 9.81
C THR A 203 9.52 -18.27 11.27
N ASP A 204 10.59 -17.58 11.66
CA ASP A 204 10.71 -16.93 12.97
C ASP A 204 9.56 -15.95 13.25
N HIS A 205 8.94 -15.40 12.18
CA HIS A 205 7.78 -14.51 12.25
C HIS A 205 6.43 -15.23 12.17
N SER A 206 6.40 -16.56 12.19
CA SER A 206 5.17 -17.34 12.00
C SER A 206 4.14 -17.18 13.14
N SER A 207 4.56 -16.76 14.33
CA SER A 207 3.63 -16.39 15.42
C SER A 207 2.76 -15.19 15.06
N ASP A 208 3.31 -14.21 14.35
CA ASP A 208 2.64 -12.97 13.96
C ASP A 208 2.00 -13.10 12.58
N TYR A 209 2.58 -13.94 11.72
CA TYR A 209 2.16 -14.21 10.36
C TYR A 209 1.99 -15.73 10.11
N PRO A 210 0.85 -16.33 10.52
CA PRO A 210 0.63 -17.78 10.41
C PRO A 210 0.63 -18.34 8.97
N SER A 211 0.69 -17.50 7.97
CA SER A 211 0.86 -17.90 6.57
C SER A 211 2.29 -18.38 6.24
N LEU A 212 3.27 -18.00 7.05
CA LEU A 212 4.66 -18.44 6.92
C LEU A 212 4.82 -19.87 7.45
N ARG A 213 4.95 -20.85 6.55
CA ARG A 213 4.91 -22.29 6.89
C ARG A 213 6.16 -23.06 6.50
N GLY A 214 7.27 -22.40 6.24
CA GLY A 214 8.52 -23.03 5.83
C GLY A 214 9.45 -22.02 5.17
N PRO A 215 10.68 -22.46 4.82
CA PRO A 215 11.58 -21.61 4.04
C PRO A 215 10.95 -21.25 2.70
N GLY A 216 11.37 -20.11 2.18
CA GLY A 216 10.87 -19.50 0.95
C GLY A 216 10.12 -18.21 1.21
N ALA A 217 10.30 -17.28 0.28
CA ALA A 217 9.59 -16.01 0.23
C ALA A 217 9.05 -15.78 -1.19
N PRO A 218 7.97 -15.00 -1.36
CA PRO A 218 7.50 -14.67 -2.70
C PRO A 218 8.61 -13.98 -3.52
N LEU A 219 8.85 -14.42 -4.74
CA LEU A 219 9.88 -13.85 -5.62
C LEU A 219 9.80 -12.32 -5.72
N PRO A 220 8.61 -11.68 -5.84
CA PRO A 220 8.51 -10.22 -5.83
C PRO A 220 9.02 -9.54 -4.56
N ALA A 221 9.11 -10.25 -3.44
CA ALA A 221 9.65 -9.72 -2.18
C ALA A 221 11.19 -9.77 -2.12
N ILE A 222 11.81 -10.54 -3.02
CA ILE A 222 13.26 -10.77 -3.08
C ILE A 222 13.93 -9.91 -4.17
N GLN A 223 13.22 -9.60 -5.23
CA GLN A 223 13.67 -8.78 -6.35
C GLN A 223 13.77 -7.29 -6.02
#